data_b89b74238561f6ec6e9eb6e93cd593bd
#
_entry.id   b89b74238561f6ec6e9eb6e93cd593bd
#
_cell.length_a   1.000
_cell.length_b   1.000
_cell.length_c   1.000
_cell.angle_alpha   90.00
_cell.angle_beta   90.00
_cell.angle_gamma   90.00
#
_symmetry.space_group_name_H-M   'P 1'
#
loop_
_entity.id
_entity.type
_entity.pdbx_description
1 polymer ?
#
loop_
_entity_poly.entity_id
_entity_poly.type
_entity_poly.pdbx_seq_one_letter_code
_entity_poly.pdbx_strand_id
1 'polypeptide(L)'
;MASIIHSRRHLLVGATGLLLLSTPAFADQRRQAAPGNPGKTTKKTAESVPVTATEDLMREHGVLRRLLLIYEAGARRIGQGEDIDPAVFTQAAETMRDFIHDYHEKSEEEQIFPRFKKAGRMVELVEILQVQHTAGRKLTDRILQTAEASRGNKEQRAAMIEAMQATITLYRPHAAREDTNIFPTLRSLMTPNEFEELGETLEKAEVAKFGNDGFEKMAKRVEQLEKRIGTDDLAQATPKN
;
A
#
# COMPACT_ATOMS: atom_id res chain seq x y z
N MET A 1 9.01 25.06 -23.54
CA MET A 1 7.82 25.21 -22.66
C MET A 1 7.60 23.84 -22.02
N ALA A 2 8.16 23.67 -20.82
CA ALA A 2 8.01 22.42 -20.07
C ALA A 2 6.74 22.53 -19.24
N SER A 3 5.75 21.69 -19.52
CA SER A 3 4.54 21.55 -18.76
C SER A 3 4.87 20.76 -17.50
N ILE A 4 4.83 21.40 -16.35
CA ILE A 4 5.02 20.76 -15.04
C ILE A 4 3.72 20.00 -14.75
N ILE A 5 3.77 18.68 -14.87
CA ILE A 5 2.67 17.79 -14.48
C ILE A 5 2.76 17.67 -12.96
N HIS A 6 1.91 18.41 -12.24
CA HIS A 6 1.71 18.23 -10.82
C HIS A 6 0.72 17.08 -10.61
N SER A 7 1.24 15.88 -10.39
CA SER A 7 0.43 14.79 -9.85
C SER A 7 0.16 15.06 -8.37
N ARG A 8 -1.11 15.03 -7.98
CA ARG A 8 -1.56 15.42 -6.63
C ARG A 8 -1.70 14.17 -5.76
N ARG A 9 -0.61 13.68 -5.21
CA ARG A 9 -0.69 12.71 -4.11
C ARG A 9 -0.95 13.45 -2.79
N HIS A 10 -2.21 13.54 -2.42
CA HIS A 10 -2.64 14.24 -1.21
C HIS A 10 -3.39 13.33 -0.26
N LEU A 11 -2.94 13.24 0.97
CA LEU A 11 -3.68 12.59 2.05
C LEU A 11 -4.89 13.45 2.43
N LEU A 12 -6.10 12.93 2.23
CA LEU A 12 -7.33 13.52 2.78
C LEU A 12 -7.46 13.11 4.26
N VAL A 13 -7.11 14.01 5.16
CA VAL A 13 -7.43 13.86 6.58
C VAL A 13 -8.82 14.41 6.82
N GLY A 14 -9.82 13.54 6.93
CA GLY A 14 -11.15 13.86 7.36
C GLY A 14 -11.20 14.04 8.87
N ALA A 15 -11.35 15.29 9.34
CA ALA A 15 -11.62 15.58 10.74
C ALA A 15 -13.12 15.76 10.95
N THR A 16 -13.79 14.79 11.57
CA THR A 16 -15.09 14.95 12.20
C THR A 16 -14.93 14.78 13.71
N GLY A 17 -15.03 15.85 14.43
CA GLY A 17 -15.04 15.85 15.89
C GLY A 17 -15.93 16.96 16.41
N LEU A 18 -17.20 16.64 16.67
CA LEU A 18 -18.14 17.51 17.37
C LEU A 18 -18.05 17.20 18.86
N LEU A 19 -17.57 18.14 19.68
CA LEU A 19 -17.73 18.10 21.14
C LEU A 19 -18.34 19.41 21.62
N LEU A 20 -19.59 19.29 22.06
CA LEU A 20 -20.30 20.29 22.85
C LEU A 20 -19.88 20.15 24.32
N LEU A 21 -19.40 21.18 24.93
CA LEU A 21 -19.47 21.36 26.38
C LEU A 21 -19.64 22.84 26.76
N SER A 22 -20.54 23.00 27.65
CA SER A 22 -21.20 24.11 28.28
C SER A 22 -20.32 25.22 28.88
N THR A 23 -20.94 26.42 28.86
CA THR A 23 -20.53 27.72 29.43
C THR A 23 -20.43 27.74 30.96
N PRO A 24 -19.73 28.79 31.52
CA PRO A 24 -20.54 29.77 32.26
C PRO A 24 -20.26 31.23 31.85
N ALA A 25 -21.30 32.01 32.05
CA ALA A 25 -21.42 33.44 31.82
C ALA A 25 -20.53 34.28 32.75
N PHE A 26 -19.93 35.36 32.22
CA PHE A 26 -19.63 36.54 32.96
C PHE A 26 -19.84 37.84 32.14
N ALA A 27 -20.28 38.85 32.82
CA ALA A 27 -20.95 40.07 32.36
C ALA A 27 -20.06 41.06 31.60
N ASP A 28 -20.70 41.68 30.63
CA ASP A 28 -20.77 43.11 30.25
C ASP A 28 -19.57 44.05 30.53
N GLN A 29 -18.99 44.51 29.44
CA GLN A 29 -18.49 45.88 29.30
C GLN A 29 -18.56 46.37 27.85
N ARG A 30 -19.50 47.27 27.60
CA ARG A 30 -19.65 48.02 26.35
C ARG A 30 -18.39 48.87 26.09
N ARG A 31 -17.76 48.66 24.95
CA ARG A 31 -17.07 49.71 24.19
C ARG A 31 -17.45 49.65 22.72
N GLN A 32 -18.04 50.72 22.26
CA GLN A 32 -18.32 50.96 20.85
C GLN A 32 -16.99 51.06 20.09
N ALA A 33 -16.85 50.27 19.03
CA ALA A 33 -15.82 50.44 18.01
C ALA A 33 -16.51 50.40 16.62
N ALA A 34 -16.07 51.30 15.75
CA ALA A 34 -16.54 51.61 14.43
C ALA A 34 -16.55 50.42 13.45
N PRO A 35 -17.31 50.49 12.32
CA PRO A 35 -17.46 49.39 11.37
C PRO A 35 -16.15 49.17 10.57
N GLY A 36 -15.41 48.13 10.90
CA GLY A 36 -14.30 47.67 10.12
C GLY A 36 -14.79 46.79 8.95
N ASN A 37 -14.28 47.12 7.79
CA ASN A 37 -14.40 46.44 6.50
C ASN A 37 -14.27 44.91 6.63
N PRO A 38 -15.13 44.08 6.03
CA PRO A 38 -15.01 42.64 6.06
C PRO A 38 -13.82 42.24 5.19
N GLY A 39 -12.63 42.09 5.84
CA GLY A 39 -11.45 41.51 5.22
C GLY A 39 -11.76 40.12 4.71
N LYS A 40 -11.50 39.89 3.42
CA LYS A 40 -11.51 38.57 2.79
C LYS A 40 -10.65 37.61 3.63
N THR A 41 -11.29 36.73 4.38
CA THR A 41 -10.64 35.54 4.93
C THR A 41 -10.29 34.65 3.76
N THR A 42 -9.08 34.76 3.24
CA THR A 42 -8.48 33.74 2.38
C THR A 42 -8.41 32.47 3.22
N LYS A 43 -9.28 31.51 2.91
CA LYS A 43 -9.13 30.13 3.35
C LYS A 43 -7.74 29.69 2.90
N LYS A 44 -6.77 29.63 3.83
CA LYS A 44 -5.49 28.98 3.60
C LYS A 44 -5.82 27.52 3.35
N THR A 45 -5.87 27.11 2.09
CA THR A 45 -5.88 25.71 1.71
C THR A 45 -4.67 25.08 2.41
N ALA A 46 -4.93 24.08 3.24
CA ALA A 46 -3.85 23.33 3.86
C ALA A 46 -2.98 22.81 2.70
N GLU A 47 -1.74 23.28 2.66
CA GLU A 47 -0.75 22.81 1.71
C GLU A 47 -0.53 21.33 2.05
N SER A 48 -0.90 20.44 1.16
CA SER A 48 -0.74 19.01 1.35
C SER A 48 0.75 18.68 1.38
N VAL A 49 1.19 18.03 2.44
CA VAL A 49 2.57 17.56 2.55
C VAL A 49 2.78 16.45 1.50
N PRO A 50 3.81 16.57 0.64
CA PRO A 50 4.10 15.52 -0.33
C PRO A 50 4.43 14.20 0.38
N VAL A 51 3.93 13.08 -0.17
CA VAL A 51 4.29 11.73 0.30
C VAL A 51 5.75 11.47 -0.07
N THR A 52 6.57 11.06 0.90
CA THR A 52 7.99 10.76 0.63
C THR A 52 8.14 9.40 -0.06
N ALA A 53 9.29 9.18 -0.71
CA ALA A 53 9.59 7.92 -1.39
C ALA A 53 9.34 6.67 -0.51
N THR A 54 9.79 6.71 0.75
CA THR A 54 9.63 5.58 1.67
C THR A 54 8.22 5.43 2.22
N GLU A 55 7.50 6.53 2.42
CA GLU A 55 6.08 6.47 2.79
C GLU A 55 5.24 5.86 1.69
N ASP A 56 5.56 6.15 0.44
CA ASP A 56 4.86 5.61 -0.71
C ASP A 56 5.07 4.09 -0.82
N LEU A 57 6.32 3.63 -0.75
CA LEU A 57 6.63 2.19 -0.70
C LEU A 57 5.93 1.47 0.46
N MET A 58 5.85 2.09 1.66
CA MET A 58 5.10 1.54 2.79
C MET A 58 3.58 1.48 2.53
N ARG A 59 3.02 2.45 1.80
CA ARG A 59 1.60 2.41 1.37
C ARG A 59 1.36 1.26 0.39
N GLU A 60 2.29 1.01 -0.52
CA GLU A 60 2.26 -0.11 -1.46
C GLU A 60 2.36 -1.45 -0.71
N HIS A 61 3.17 -1.54 0.35
CA HIS A 61 3.14 -2.66 1.30
C HIS A 61 1.77 -2.82 1.98
N GLY A 62 1.02 -1.74 2.17
CA GLY A 62 -0.37 -1.80 2.62
C GLY A 62 -1.24 -2.61 1.65
N VAL A 63 -1.10 -2.38 0.33
CA VAL A 63 -1.78 -3.15 -0.72
C VAL A 63 -1.34 -4.62 -0.69
N LEU A 64 -0.04 -4.89 -0.62
CA LEU A 64 0.51 -6.24 -0.46
C LEU A 64 -0.12 -6.98 0.74
N ARG A 65 -0.14 -6.36 1.92
CA ARG A 65 -0.71 -6.97 3.14
C ARG A 65 -2.20 -7.31 2.97
N ARG A 66 -2.96 -6.47 2.29
CA ARG A 66 -4.38 -6.74 1.98
C ARG A 66 -4.53 -7.94 1.03
N LEU A 67 -3.67 -8.07 0.02
CA LEU A 67 -3.64 -9.27 -0.84
C LEU A 67 -3.32 -10.54 -0.04
N LEU A 68 -2.38 -10.46 0.92
CA LEU A 68 -2.07 -11.60 1.80
C LEU A 68 -3.27 -11.98 2.69
N LEU A 69 -4.08 -11.03 3.16
CA LEU A 69 -5.32 -11.31 3.91
C LEU A 69 -6.35 -12.03 3.03
N ILE A 70 -6.47 -11.67 1.75
CA ILE A 70 -7.33 -12.37 0.79
C ILE A 70 -6.87 -13.82 0.62
N TYR A 71 -5.56 -14.05 0.45
CA TYR A 71 -5.00 -15.39 0.35
C TYR A 71 -5.21 -16.22 1.63
N GLU A 72 -5.03 -15.62 2.80
CA GLU A 72 -5.22 -16.29 4.09
C GLU A 72 -6.68 -16.73 4.30
N ALA A 73 -7.63 -15.81 4.05
CA ALA A 73 -9.05 -16.11 4.12
C ALA A 73 -9.45 -17.19 3.12
N GLY A 74 -8.96 -17.06 1.88
CA GLY A 74 -9.22 -18.02 0.81
C GLY A 74 -8.70 -19.42 1.11
N ALA A 75 -7.43 -19.54 1.48
CA ALA A 75 -6.81 -20.81 1.81
C ALA A 75 -7.53 -21.50 2.97
N ARG A 76 -7.90 -20.76 4.01
CA ARG A 76 -8.65 -21.27 5.17
C ARG A 76 -10.04 -21.78 4.77
N ARG A 77 -10.82 -20.96 4.07
CA ARG A 77 -12.22 -21.27 3.70
C ARG A 77 -12.31 -22.43 2.70
N ILE A 78 -11.44 -22.42 1.69
CA ILE A 78 -11.36 -23.53 0.72
C ILE A 78 -10.92 -24.82 1.44
N GLY A 79 -9.99 -24.75 2.38
CA GLY A 79 -9.57 -25.88 3.22
C GLY A 79 -10.71 -26.44 4.09
N GLN A 80 -11.70 -25.62 4.44
CA GLN A 80 -12.93 -26.00 5.15
C GLN A 80 -14.03 -26.54 4.22
N GLY A 81 -13.76 -26.62 2.90
CA GLY A 81 -14.70 -27.14 1.91
C GLY A 81 -15.65 -26.10 1.32
N GLU A 82 -15.45 -24.80 1.61
CA GLU A 82 -16.26 -23.77 0.98
C GLU A 82 -15.95 -23.65 -0.52
N ASP A 83 -16.98 -23.42 -1.30
CA ASP A 83 -16.86 -23.14 -2.74
C ASP A 83 -16.68 -21.64 -2.96
N ILE A 84 -15.45 -21.23 -3.22
CA ILE A 84 -15.08 -19.85 -3.51
C ILE A 84 -14.74 -19.75 -5.00
N ASP A 85 -15.24 -18.70 -5.65
CA ASP A 85 -14.92 -18.43 -7.05
C ASP A 85 -13.41 -18.21 -7.23
N PRO A 86 -12.69 -19.08 -7.96
CA PRO A 86 -11.26 -18.97 -8.18
C PRO A 86 -10.83 -17.67 -8.85
N ALA A 87 -11.72 -17.00 -9.57
CA ALA A 87 -11.45 -15.72 -10.20
C ALA A 87 -11.03 -14.63 -9.19
N VAL A 88 -11.37 -14.77 -7.90
CA VAL A 88 -10.86 -13.87 -6.85
C VAL A 88 -9.34 -14.00 -6.71
N PHE A 89 -8.84 -15.24 -6.73
CA PHE A 89 -7.41 -15.52 -6.56
C PHE A 89 -6.62 -15.23 -7.83
N THR A 90 -7.20 -15.46 -9.00
CA THR A 90 -6.63 -15.03 -10.29
C THR A 90 -6.42 -13.51 -10.29
N GLN A 91 -7.45 -12.73 -9.96
CA GLN A 91 -7.36 -11.27 -9.93
C GLN A 91 -6.44 -10.74 -8.83
N ALA A 92 -6.37 -11.40 -7.68
CA ALA A 92 -5.43 -11.07 -6.62
C ALA A 92 -3.98 -11.33 -7.08
N ALA A 93 -3.72 -12.47 -7.75
CA ALA A 93 -2.40 -12.81 -8.28
C ALA A 93 -1.99 -11.90 -9.45
N GLU A 94 -2.92 -11.49 -10.32
CA GLU A 94 -2.66 -10.46 -11.32
C GLU A 94 -2.28 -9.12 -10.69
N THR A 95 -2.97 -8.72 -9.61
CA THR A 95 -2.63 -7.48 -8.88
C THR A 95 -1.27 -7.60 -8.22
N MET A 96 -0.95 -8.77 -7.64
CA MET A 96 0.37 -9.07 -7.10
C MET A 96 1.45 -8.92 -8.18
N ARG A 97 1.24 -9.53 -9.36
CA ARG A 97 2.18 -9.44 -10.48
C ARG A 97 2.35 -8.01 -10.96
N ASP A 98 1.24 -7.35 -11.31
CA ASP A 98 1.28 -6.06 -12.00
C ASP A 98 1.77 -4.93 -11.09
N PHE A 99 1.34 -4.92 -9.81
CA PHE A 99 1.62 -3.84 -8.87
C PHE A 99 2.80 -4.13 -7.95
N ILE A 100 2.90 -5.34 -7.40
CA ILE A 100 4.00 -5.67 -6.49
C ILE A 100 5.25 -6.07 -7.30
N HIS A 101 5.20 -7.10 -8.15
CA HIS A 101 6.40 -7.61 -8.82
C HIS A 101 6.94 -6.67 -9.91
N ASP A 102 6.06 -6.20 -10.81
CA ASP A 102 6.45 -5.49 -12.01
C ASP A 102 6.57 -3.97 -11.80
N TYR A 103 6.25 -3.46 -10.61
CA TYR A 103 6.39 -2.06 -10.27
C TYR A 103 7.12 -1.85 -8.94
N HIS A 104 6.55 -2.25 -7.82
CA HIS A 104 7.11 -2.03 -6.48
C HIS A 104 8.49 -2.70 -6.32
N GLU A 105 8.58 -4.02 -6.42
CA GLU A 105 9.84 -4.78 -6.32
C GLU A 105 10.86 -4.35 -7.39
N LYS A 106 10.39 -4.09 -8.62
CA LYS A 106 11.26 -3.59 -9.67
C LYS A 106 11.84 -2.23 -9.33
N SER A 107 11.06 -1.35 -8.72
CA SER A 107 11.54 -0.05 -8.24
C SER A 107 12.61 -0.21 -7.15
N GLU A 108 12.45 -1.18 -6.25
CA GLU A 108 13.45 -1.50 -5.24
C GLU A 108 14.73 -2.06 -5.86
N GLU A 109 14.59 -3.03 -6.76
CA GLU A 109 15.72 -3.66 -7.47
C GLU A 109 16.53 -2.66 -8.30
N GLU A 110 15.88 -1.68 -8.92
CA GLU A 110 16.52 -0.71 -9.81
C GLU A 110 17.00 0.55 -9.07
N GLN A 111 16.27 1.03 -8.06
CA GLN A 111 16.52 2.34 -7.46
C GLN A 111 17.04 2.26 -6.01
N ILE A 112 16.70 1.23 -5.25
CA ILE A 112 16.97 1.18 -3.80
C ILE A 112 18.13 0.23 -3.49
N PHE A 113 18.03 -1.04 -3.85
CA PHE A 113 19.02 -2.06 -3.54
C PHE A 113 20.44 -1.75 -4.04
N PRO A 114 20.64 -1.15 -5.24
CA PRO A 114 21.96 -0.74 -5.68
C PRO A 114 22.63 0.28 -4.77
N ARG A 115 21.87 1.16 -4.10
CA ARG A 115 22.41 2.15 -3.17
C ARG A 115 22.99 1.49 -1.92
N PHE A 116 22.32 0.47 -1.40
CA PHE A 116 22.79 -0.34 -0.27
C PHE A 116 24.07 -1.09 -0.61
N LYS A 117 24.09 -1.75 -1.78
CA LYS A 117 25.29 -2.47 -2.28
C LYS A 117 26.47 -1.52 -2.46
N LYS A 118 26.26 -0.35 -3.07
CA LYS A 118 27.29 0.68 -3.25
C LYS A 118 27.83 1.21 -1.92
N ALA A 119 26.96 1.36 -0.92
CA ALA A 119 27.32 1.84 0.40
C ALA A 119 27.94 0.76 1.33
N GLY A 120 27.93 -0.51 0.91
CA GLY A 120 28.36 -1.65 1.74
C GLY A 120 27.48 -1.83 2.99
N ARG A 121 26.20 -1.43 2.93
CA ARG A 121 25.27 -1.45 4.06
C ARG A 121 24.17 -2.49 3.81
N MET A 122 23.94 -3.37 4.79
CA MET A 122 22.90 -4.41 4.75
C MET A 122 22.91 -5.27 3.47
N VAL A 123 24.08 -5.50 2.87
CA VAL A 123 24.24 -6.18 1.57
C VAL A 123 23.62 -7.57 1.62
N GLU A 124 23.92 -8.36 2.65
CA GLU A 124 23.37 -9.71 2.83
C GLU A 124 21.82 -9.69 2.90
N LEU A 125 21.21 -8.71 3.62
CA LEU A 125 19.78 -8.59 3.67
C LEU A 125 19.19 -8.29 2.30
N VAL A 126 19.77 -7.34 1.56
CA VAL A 126 19.34 -6.98 0.20
C VAL A 126 19.43 -8.18 -0.75
N GLU A 127 20.47 -9.00 -0.65
CA GLU A 127 20.61 -10.20 -1.46
C GLU A 127 19.53 -11.24 -1.14
N ILE A 128 19.17 -11.41 0.15
CA ILE A 128 18.05 -12.26 0.57
C ILE A 128 16.73 -11.74 0.01
N LEU A 129 16.46 -10.43 0.12
CA LEU A 129 15.25 -9.81 -0.40
C LEU A 129 15.11 -10.03 -1.92
N GLN A 130 16.19 -9.86 -2.70
CA GLN A 130 16.17 -10.14 -4.15
C GLN A 130 15.88 -11.61 -4.48
N VAL A 131 16.39 -12.55 -3.69
CA VAL A 131 16.06 -13.98 -3.83
C VAL A 131 14.58 -14.20 -3.53
N GLN A 132 14.05 -13.52 -2.52
CA GLN A 132 12.64 -13.60 -2.15
C GLN A 132 11.71 -13.01 -3.22
N HIS A 133 12.07 -11.90 -3.88
CA HIS A 133 11.34 -11.39 -5.06
C HIS A 133 11.24 -12.46 -6.16
N THR A 134 12.36 -13.11 -6.48
CA THR A 134 12.38 -14.18 -7.48
C THR A 134 11.48 -15.36 -7.08
N ALA A 135 11.48 -15.74 -5.81
CA ALA A 135 10.61 -16.79 -5.29
C ALA A 135 9.14 -16.38 -5.31
N GLY A 136 8.84 -15.12 -4.93
CA GLY A 136 7.49 -14.57 -4.93
C GLY A 136 6.84 -14.57 -6.31
N ARG A 137 7.59 -14.17 -7.35
CA ARG A 137 7.14 -14.25 -8.76
C ARG A 137 6.73 -15.67 -9.16
N LYS A 138 7.52 -16.67 -8.78
CA LYS A 138 7.19 -18.10 -9.06
C LYS A 138 5.93 -18.55 -8.31
N LEU A 139 5.75 -18.09 -7.07
CA LEU A 139 4.54 -18.41 -6.29
C LEU A 139 3.30 -17.77 -6.90
N THR A 140 3.39 -16.53 -7.36
CA THR A 140 2.31 -15.84 -8.08
C THR A 140 1.95 -16.56 -9.37
N ASP A 141 2.95 -16.97 -10.18
CA ASP A 141 2.71 -17.78 -11.37
C ASP A 141 2.02 -19.11 -11.04
N ARG A 142 2.41 -19.75 -9.92
CA ARG A 142 1.77 -20.98 -9.46
C ARG A 142 0.31 -20.78 -9.09
N ILE A 143 -0.03 -19.66 -8.40
CA ILE A 143 -1.42 -19.32 -8.10
C ILE A 143 -2.21 -19.12 -9.41
N LEU A 144 -1.68 -18.36 -10.37
CA LEU A 144 -2.33 -18.12 -11.66
C LEU A 144 -2.59 -19.41 -12.43
N GLN A 145 -1.63 -20.33 -12.46
CA GLN A 145 -1.76 -21.63 -13.14
C GLN A 145 -2.80 -22.55 -12.50
N THR A 146 -2.91 -22.49 -11.17
CA THR A 146 -3.76 -23.43 -10.42
C THR A 146 -5.15 -22.89 -10.13
N ALA A 147 -5.37 -21.58 -10.11
CA ALA A 147 -6.63 -20.98 -9.72
C ALA A 147 -7.80 -21.46 -10.58
N GLU A 148 -7.75 -21.24 -11.89
CA GLU A 148 -8.84 -21.69 -12.78
C GLU A 148 -8.95 -23.23 -12.84
N ALA A 149 -7.80 -23.93 -12.83
CA ALA A 149 -7.77 -25.39 -12.84
C ALA A 149 -8.30 -26.02 -11.52
N SER A 150 -8.44 -25.21 -10.45
CA SER A 150 -8.95 -25.68 -9.15
C SER A 150 -10.45 -25.99 -9.15
N ARG A 151 -11.23 -25.54 -10.16
CA ARG A 151 -12.65 -25.84 -10.30
C ARG A 151 -12.86 -27.34 -10.51
N GLY A 152 -13.41 -28.01 -9.50
CA GLY A 152 -13.67 -29.46 -9.54
C GLY A 152 -12.42 -30.35 -9.46
N ASN A 153 -11.22 -29.81 -9.33
CA ASN A 153 -9.96 -30.55 -9.23
C ASN A 153 -9.31 -30.35 -7.85
N LYS A 154 -9.28 -31.42 -7.04
CA LYS A 154 -8.77 -31.39 -5.67
C LYS A 154 -7.26 -31.15 -5.60
N GLU A 155 -6.50 -31.71 -6.52
CA GLU A 155 -5.04 -31.58 -6.58
C GLU A 155 -4.64 -30.13 -6.91
N GLN A 156 -5.32 -29.52 -7.90
CA GLN A 156 -5.07 -28.13 -8.25
C GLN A 156 -5.51 -27.18 -7.14
N ARG A 157 -6.61 -27.49 -6.46
CA ARG A 157 -7.07 -26.75 -5.26
C ARG A 157 -6.04 -26.80 -4.14
N ALA A 158 -5.49 -27.98 -3.84
CA ALA A 158 -4.45 -28.13 -2.83
C ALA A 158 -3.16 -27.36 -3.22
N ALA A 159 -2.75 -27.45 -4.48
CA ALA A 159 -1.58 -26.73 -4.98
C ALA A 159 -1.75 -25.20 -4.94
N MET A 160 -2.96 -24.69 -5.20
CA MET A 160 -3.28 -23.25 -5.05
C MET A 160 -3.19 -22.83 -3.59
N ILE A 161 -3.77 -23.60 -2.66
CA ILE A 161 -3.70 -23.31 -1.22
C ILE A 161 -2.24 -23.28 -0.75
N GLU A 162 -1.44 -24.27 -1.14
CA GLU A 162 -0.02 -24.33 -0.81
C GLU A 162 0.74 -23.10 -1.31
N ALA A 163 0.52 -22.69 -2.56
CA ALA A 163 1.15 -21.51 -3.15
C ALA A 163 0.74 -20.22 -2.41
N MET A 164 -0.54 -20.05 -2.07
CA MET A 164 -1.02 -18.92 -1.27
C MET A 164 -0.38 -18.87 0.12
N GLN A 165 -0.29 -20.01 0.83
CA GLN A 165 0.34 -20.11 2.14
C GLN A 165 1.85 -19.81 2.07
N ALA A 166 2.54 -20.31 1.05
CA ALA A 166 3.94 -20.01 0.82
C ALA A 166 4.17 -18.51 0.54
N THR A 167 3.29 -17.88 -0.24
CA THR A 167 3.31 -16.43 -0.50
C THR A 167 3.17 -15.63 0.80
N ILE A 168 2.22 -16.01 1.66
CA ILE A 168 2.01 -15.36 2.97
C ILE A 168 3.26 -15.51 3.85
N THR A 169 3.82 -16.72 3.90
CA THR A 169 5.01 -17.04 4.72
C THR A 169 6.23 -16.22 4.27
N LEU A 170 6.39 -16.03 2.97
CA LEU A 170 7.47 -15.26 2.38
C LEU A 170 7.31 -13.76 2.65
N TYR A 171 6.16 -13.18 2.29
CA TYR A 171 6.01 -11.72 2.25
C TYR A 171 5.74 -11.06 3.60
N ARG A 172 5.19 -11.76 4.59
CA ARG A 172 5.01 -11.17 5.93
C ARG A 172 6.33 -10.69 6.57
N PRO A 173 7.37 -11.54 6.70
CA PRO A 173 8.65 -11.10 7.22
C PRO A 173 9.44 -10.21 6.24
N HIS A 174 9.30 -10.39 4.93
CA HIS A 174 9.92 -9.60 3.87
C HIS A 174 9.57 -8.12 4.01
N ALA A 175 8.31 -7.76 3.82
CA ALA A 175 7.84 -6.39 3.94
C ALA A 175 8.11 -5.79 5.34
N ALA A 176 8.04 -6.60 6.41
CA ALA A 176 8.39 -6.12 7.74
C ALA A 176 9.88 -5.73 7.85
N ARG A 177 10.80 -6.45 7.15
CA ARG A 177 12.22 -6.11 7.13
C ARG A 177 12.50 -4.87 6.30
N GLU A 178 11.80 -4.67 5.21
CA GLU A 178 11.94 -3.46 4.41
C GLU A 178 11.42 -2.24 5.17
N ASP A 179 10.23 -2.31 5.75
CA ASP A 179 9.63 -1.23 6.54
C ASP A 179 10.50 -0.83 7.75
N THR A 180 11.19 -1.78 8.39
CA THR A 180 11.90 -1.53 9.66
C THR A 180 13.41 -1.41 9.52
N ASN A 181 14.00 -1.89 8.43
CA ASN A 181 15.44 -1.86 8.23
C ASN A 181 15.84 -1.10 6.97
N ILE A 182 15.30 -1.47 5.80
CA ILE A 182 15.70 -0.91 4.50
C ILE A 182 15.25 0.54 4.37
N PHE A 183 13.95 0.82 4.45
CA PHE A 183 13.41 2.16 4.22
C PHE A 183 13.90 3.20 5.24
N PRO A 184 13.96 2.92 6.56
CA PRO A 184 14.54 3.88 7.50
C PRO A 184 16.03 4.14 7.25
N THR A 185 16.80 3.12 6.82
CA THR A 185 18.23 3.27 6.53
C THR A 185 18.48 4.02 5.23
N LEU A 186 17.64 3.83 4.20
CA LEU A 186 17.76 4.45 2.88
C LEU A 186 17.98 5.96 2.96
N ARG A 187 17.19 6.64 3.79
CA ARG A 187 17.32 8.10 3.98
C ARG A 187 18.70 8.52 4.46
N SER A 188 19.38 7.68 5.23
CA SER A 188 20.74 7.96 5.72
C SER A 188 21.84 7.76 4.66
N LEU A 189 21.51 7.13 3.55
CA LEU A 189 22.41 6.88 2.41
C LEU A 189 22.32 7.96 1.33
N MET A 190 21.45 8.95 1.51
CA MET A 190 21.11 9.94 0.48
C MET A 190 21.12 11.35 1.08
N THR A 191 21.47 12.31 0.25
CA THR A 191 21.20 13.72 0.56
C THR A 191 19.70 14.02 0.47
N PRO A 192 19.20 15.12 1.09
CA PRO A 192 17.79 15.50 0.95
C PRO A 192 17.32 15.62 -0.51
N ASN A 193 18.13 16.20 -1.39
CA ASN A 193 17.80 16.36 -2.80
C ASN A 193 17.73 15.00 -3.53
N GLU A 194 18.69 14.11 -3.31
CA GLU A 194 18.65 12.76 -3.90
C GLU A 194 17.42 11.97 -3.44
N PHE A 195 16.98 12.19 -2.19
CA PHE A 195 15.79 11.51 -1.66
C PHE A 195 14.49 12.05 -2.27
N GLU A 196 14.43 13.36 -2.54
CA GLU A 196 13.32 13.99 -3.27
C GLU A 196 13.28 13.51 -4.73
N GLU A 197 14.42 13.53 -5.43
CA GLU A 197 14.57 13.01 -6.80
C GLU A 197 14.17 11.52 -6.91
N LEU A 198 14.43 10.72 -5.88
CA LEU A 198 13.96 9.33 -5.82
C LEU A 198 12.44 9.29 -5.79
N GLY A 199 11.78 10.09 -4.95
CA GLY A 199 10.32 10.18 -4.90
C GLY A 199 9.71 10.54 -6.25
N GLU A 200 10.26 11.54 -6.94
CA GLU A 200 9.83 11.90 -8.31
C GLU A 200 10.04 10.76 -9.31
N THR A 201 11.12 9.99 -9.16
CA THR A 201 11.43 8.87 -10.05
C THR A 201 10.41 7.74 -9.88
N LEU A 202 10.05 7.41 -8.64
CA LEU A 202 9.04 6.40 -8.33
C LEU A 202 7.65 6.85 -8.82
N GLU A 203 7.27 8.10 -8.58
CA GLU A 203 6.01 8.66 -9.08
C GLU A 203 5.93 8.62 -10.61
N LYS A 204 7.00 9.01 -11.32
CA LYS A 204 7.06 8.93 -12.79
C LYS A 204 6.88 7.49 -13.29
N ALA A 205 7.49 6.51 -12.61
CA ALA A 205 7.35 5.10 -12.94
C ALA A 205 5.92 4.60 -12.73
N GLU A 206 5.26 4.99 -11.62
CA GLU A 206 3.85 4.67 -11.36
C GLU A 206 2.93 5.26 -12.43
N VAL A 207 3.08 6.56 -12.70
CA VAL A 207 2.26 7.24 -13.72
C VAL A 207 2.47 6.63 -15.10
N ALA A 208 3.70 6.25 -15.46
CA ALA A 208 3.99 5.60 -16.74
C ALA A 208 3.31 4.24 -16.87
N LYS A 209 3.19 3.48 -15.77
CA LYS A 209 2.61 2.13 -15.78
C LYS A 209 1.10 2.12 -15.59
N PHE A 210 0.57 2.94 -14.68
CA PHE A 210 -0.84 2.88 -14.27
C PHE A 210 -1.63 4.15 -14.59
N GLY A 211 -0.98 5.19 -15.11
CA GLY A 211 -1.56 6.53 -15.27
C GLY A 211 -1.68 7.25 -13.91
N ASN A 212 -2.29 8.42 -13.92
CA ASN A 212 -2.55 9.17 -12.68
C ASN A 212 -3.40 8.32 -11.71
N ASP A 213 -3.17 8.49 -10.42
CA ASP A 213 -3.86 7.78 -9.33
C ASP A 213 -3.66 6.24 -9.38
N GLY A 214 -2.46 5.78 -9.73
CA GLY A 214 -2.11 4.36 -9.85
C GLY A 214 -2.35 3.59 -8.55
N PHE A 215 -1.83 4.12 -7.44
CA PHE A 215 -2.02 3.53 -6.11
C PHE A 215 -3.51 3.43 -5.74
N GLU A 216 -4.29 4.50 -5.93
CA GLU A 216 -5.73 4.52 -5.59
C GLU A 216 -6.52 3.50 -6.41
N LYS A 217 -6.18 3.32 -7.69
CA LYS A 217 -6.77 2.29 -8.56
C LYS A 217 -6.49 0.89 -8.03
N MET A 218 -5.25 0.62 -7.61
CA MET A 218 -4.87 -0.69 -7.06
C MET A 218 -5.52 -0.92 -5.70
N ALA A 219 -5.53 0.06 -4.82
CA ALA A 219 -6.21 -0.02 -3.52
C ALA A 219 -7.71 -0.32 -3.68
N LYS A 220 -8.37 0.33 -4.65
CA LYS A 220 -9.77 0.07 -4.98
C LYS A 220 -10.00 -1.31 -5.60
N ARG A 221 -9.08 -1.79 -6.44
CA ARG A 221 -9.14 -3.15 -6.99
C ARG A 221 -9.09 -4.18 -5.87
N VAL A 222 -8.18 -4.02 -4.92
CA VAL A 222 -8.06 -4.91 -3.76
C VAL A 222 -9.29 -4.83 -2.86
N GLU A 223 -9.85 -3.63 -2.61
CA GLU A 223 -11.09 -3.48 -1.86
C GLU A 223 -12.26 -4.27 -2.46
N GLN A 224 -12.36 -4.32 -3.79
CA GLN A 224 -13.39 -5.12 -4.46
C GLN A 224 -13.18 -6.63 -4.24
N LEU A 225 -11.94 -7.09 -4.20
CA LEU A 225 -11.61 -8.49 -3.91
C LEU A 225 -11.89 -8.84 -2.44
N GLU A 226 -11.55 -7.94 -1.52
CA GLU A 226 -11.87 -8.09 -0.09
C GLU A 226 -13.38 -8.24 0.15
N LYS A 227 -14.21 -7.42 -0.51
CA LYS A 227 -15.68 -7.54 -0.45
C LYS A 227 -16.17 -8.90 -0.94
N ARG A 228 -15.58 -9.42 -2.03
CA ARG A 228 -15.96 -10.74 -2.57
C ARG A 228 -15.58 -11.89 -1.64
N ILE A 229 -14.53 -11.74 -0.86
CA ILE A 229 -14.07 -12.77 0.09
C ILE A 229 -14.46 -12.47 1.54
N GLY A 230 -15.10 -11.34 1.81
CA GLY A 230 -15.57 -10.95 3.15
C GLY A 230 -14.46 -10.64 4.14
N THR A 231 -13.40 -9.96 3.69
CA THR A 231 -12.29 -9.47 4.53
C THR A 231 -12.28 -7.96 4.70
N ASP A 232 -13.27 -7.27 4.15
CA ASP A 232 -13.39 -5.81 4.16
C ASP A 232 -13.99 -5.25 5.46
N ASP A 233 -14.73 -6.06 6.22
CA ASP A 233 -15.38 -5.64 7.46
C ASP A 233 -14.47 -5.91 8.69
N LEU A 234 -13.80 -4.86 9.16
CA LEU A 234 -12.94 -4.91 10.34
C LEU A 234 -13.71 -5.26 11.63
N ALA A 235 -15.02 -5.02 11.68
CA ALA A 235 -15.81 -5.40 12.85
C ALA A 235 -15.86 -6.91 13.04
N GLN A 236 -15.78 -7.70 11.98
CA GLN A 236 -15.71 -9.17 12.05
C GLN A 236 -14.38 -9.67 12.62
N ALA A 237 -13.30 -8.91 12.46
CA ALA A 237 -11.99 -9.22 13.03
C ALA A 237 -11.84 -8.73 14.49
N THR A 238 -12.81 -7.95 14.99
CA THR A 238 -12.77 -7.40 16.35
C THR A 238 -13.31 -8.42 17.35
N PRO A 239 -12.56 -8.80 18.40
CA PRO A 239 -13.05 -9.69 19.44
C PRO A 239 -14.35 -9.17 20.07
N LYS A 240 -15.34 -10.02 20.22
CA LYS A 240 -16.55 -9.70 20.96
C LYS A 240 -16.25 -9.90 22.44
N ASN A 241 -16.40 -8.84 23.25
CA ASN A 241 -16.32 -8.90 24.72
C ASN A 241 -17.47 -9.73 25.29
#